data_1a10507bd87f0784ece1c7ce6d9fbf82
#
_entry.id   1a10507bd87f0784ece1c7ce6d9fbf82
#
_cell.length_a   1.000
_cell.length_b   1.000
_cell.length_c   1.000
_cell.angle_alpha   90.00
_cell.angle_beta   90.00
_cell.angle_gamma   90.00
#
_symmetry.space_group_name_H-M   'P 1'
#
loop_
_entity.id
_entity.type
_entity.pdbx_description
1 polymer ?
#
loop_
_entity_poly.entity_id
_entity_poly.type
_entity_poly.pdbx_seq_one_letter_code
_entity_poly.pdbx_strand_id
1 'polypeptide(L)'
;MTLLVRNEADIVEANIEYHLAQGVDFVIATDHGSNDGTSEILREYERMGVAKVIRDDGEGHRQSDRVTRMVEIARLGQHADWVINNDADEFWWPLVGNLRDVFASIPPCFGQIEVKRRNFRPRAGGSDGPFYSRLIYREASSSNLVGHALEPKVAHRPCPGVVVAPGNHSLQGTELLAVPAGEVLEVLHFPMRSHEQFERKVVQTGEGYEQMHDRSPMVGRDQMALLELYRAGKLRQYYDGLAVDEGALERGLQMSTLVVDRRLDDFMRTLHSGERPRVRPDAPFARALLRRTMDALSEVERNREEIAALRAENEGLSASLDEATRKLESTTRELQSASQALHLLRTSRLVRSTTWARRLYYRASGRR
;
A
#
# COMPACT_ATOMS: atom_id res chain seq x y z
N MET A 1 -7.76 -3.24 -13.42
CA MET A 1 -6.70 -2.25 -13.10
C MET A 1 -7.31 -0.85 -13.09
N THR A 2 -6.95 0.02 -12.12
CA THR A 2 -7.27 1.45 -12.16
C THR A 2 -6.09 2.21 -12.76
N LEU A 3 -6.35 3.34 -13.45
CA LEU A 3 -5.32 4.14 -14.10
C LEU A 3 -5.73 5.63 -14.07
N LEU A 4 -5.04 6.43 -13.26
CA LEU A 4 -5.21 7.88 -13.26
C LEU A 4 -4.14 8.52 -14.12
N VAL A 5 -4.54 9.28 -15.12
CA VAL A 5 -3.60 9.85 -16.10
C VAL A 5 -3.85 11.34 -16.35
N ARG A 6 -2.76 12.02 -16.68
CA ARG A 6 -2.78 13.39 -17.24
C ARG A 6 -1.54 13.60 -18.10
N ASN A 7 -1.75 13.77 -19.40
CA ASN A 7 -0.66 14.01 -20.37
C ASN A 7 0.41 12.94 -20.39
N GLU A 8 0.00 11.68 -20.60
CA GLU A 8 0.84 10.48 -20.62
C GLU A 8 0.75 9.76 -21.99
N ALA A 9 0.49 10.50 -23.10
CA ALA A 9 0.34 9.91 -24.45
C ALA A 9 1.57 9.12 -24.89
N ASP A 10 2.77 9.45 -24.39
CA ASP A 10 4.02 8.79 -24.72
C ASP A 10 4.20 7.40 -24.09
N ILE A 11 3.31 7.00 -23.16
CA ILE A 11 3.46 5.74 -22.40
C ILE A 11 2.16 4.99 -22.18
N VAL A 12 1.00 5.67 -22.15
CA VAL A 12 -0.27 5.07 -21.73
C VAL A 12 -0.70 3.91 -22.61
N GLU A 13 -0.47 3.98 -23.92
CA GLU A 13 -0.77 2.89 -24.85
C GLU A 13 0.02 1.64 -24.50
N ALA A 14 1.35 1.75 -24.41
CA ALA A 14 2.21 0.63 -24.04
C ALA A 14 1.87 0.07 -22.65
N ASN A 15 1.44 0.92 -21.69
CA ASN A 15 1.02 0.48 -20.38
C ASN A 15 -0.24 -0.39 -20.43
N ILE A 16 -1.24 0.03 -21.18
CA ILE A 16 -2.50 -0.72 -21.32
C ILE A 16 -2.26 -2.03 -22.08
N GLU A 17 -1.56 -1.99 -23.23
CA GLU A 17 -1.23 -3.18 -24.01
C GLU A 17 -0.49 -4.23 -23.19
N TYR A 18 0.53 -3.80 -22.45
CA TYR A 18 1.31 -4.67 -21.58
C TYR A 18 0.41 -5.37 -20.55
N HIS A 19 -0.39 -4.60 -19.80
CA HIS A 19 -1.19 -5.17 -18.72
C HIS A 19 -2.30 -6.08 -19.23
N LEU A 20 -2.94 -5.76 -20.37
CA LEU A 20 -3.90 -6.64 -21.02
C LEU A 20 -3.22 -7.95 -21.47
N ALA A 21 -2.03 -7.87 -22.07
CA ALA A 21 -1.27 -9.06 -22.47
C ALA A 21 -0.79 -9.90 -21.27
N GLN A 22 -0.62 -9.29 -20.10
CA GLN A 22 -0.33 -9.95 -18.81
C GLN A 22 -1.58 -10.54 -18.12
N GLY A 23 -2.76 -10.39 -18.72
CA GLY A 23 -3.99 -10.99 -18.23
C GLY A 23 -4.83 -10.11 -17.32
N VAL A 24 -4.59 -8.79 -17.33
CA VAL A 24 -5.57 -7.82 -16.79
C VAL A 24 -6.80 -7.85 -17.71
N ASP A 25 -7.98 -8.08 -17.15
CA ASP A 25 -9.21 -8.21 -17.92
C ASP A 25 -9.79 -6.87 -18.35
N PHE A 26 -9.63 -5.84 -17.53
CA PHE A 26 -10.31 -4.56 -17.72
C PHE A 26 -9.56 -3.40 -17.08
N VAL A 27 -9.55 -2.24 -17.75
CA VAL A 27 -8.94 -1.00 -17.29
C VAL A 27 -10.02 0.03 -16.97
N ILE A 28 -9.98 0.63 -15.79
CA ILE A 28 -10.80 1.79 -15.45
C ILE A 28 -9.86 2.97 -15.38
N ALA A 29 -9.95 3.85 -16.37
CA ALA A 29 -9.08 5.01 -16.48
C ALA A 29 -9.82 6.29 -16.11
N THR A 30 -9.18 7.16 -15.31
CA THR A 30 -9.60 8.54 -15.13
C THR A 30 -8.63 9.46 -15.86
N ASP A 31 -9.12 10.15 -16.88
CA ASP A 31 -8.38 11.19 -17.60
C ASP A 31 -8.61 12.54 -16.92
N HIS A 32 -7.58 13.08 -16.31
CA HIS A 32 -7.62 14.35 -15.59
C HIS A 32 -7.22 15.53 -16.49
N GLY A 33 -8.04 15.79 -17.52
CA GLY A 33 -7.88 16.95 -18.40
C GLY A 33 -6.63 16.89 -19.28
N SER A 34 -6.34 15.74 -19.90
CA SER A 34 -5.23 15.61 -20.86
C SER A 34 -5.47 16.41 -22.16
N ASN A 35 -4.39 16.90 -22.73
CA ASN A 35 -4.40 17.68 -23.98
C ASN A 35 -3.26 17.31 -24.97
N ASP A 36 -2.64 16.13 -24.78
CA ASP A 36 -1.48 15.64 -25.55
C ASP A 36 -1.78 14.41 -26.43
N GLY A 37 -3.04 13.97 -26.54
CA GLY A 37 -3.44 12.75 -27.24
C GLY A 37 -3.78 11.58 -26.31
N THR A 38 -3.55 11.68 -25.01
CA THR A 38 -3.90 10.64 -24.02
C THR A 38 -5.39 10.27 -24.10
N SER A 39 -6.28 11.27 -24.18
CA SER A 39 -7.73 11.06 -24.24
C SER A 39 -8.15 10.24 -25.48
N GLU A 40 -7.51 10.45 -26.61
CA GLU A 40 -7.76 9.75 -27.87
C GLU A 40 -7.40 8.28 -27.74
N ILE A 41 -6.21 8.00 -27.20
CA ILE A 41 -5.73 6.63 -26.92
C ILE A 41 -6.70 5.89 -25.99
N LEU A 42 -7.08 6.50 -24.87
CA LEU A 42 -8.00 5.87 -23.92
C LEU A 42 -9.36 5.54 -24.54
N ARG A 43 -9.92 6.43 -25.36
CA ARG A 43 -11.21 6.19 -26.05
C ARG A 43 -11.12 5.02 -27.05
N GLU A 44 -9.95 4.75 -27.62
CA GLU A 44 -9.75 3.58 -28.48
C GLU A 44 -9.97 2.27 -27.68
N TYR A 45 -9.33 2.16 -26.51
CA TYR A 45 -9.50 0.98 -25.63
C TYR A 45 -10.93 0.88 -25.07
N GLU A 46 -11.60 2.00 -24.85
CA GLU A 46 -13.02 2.00 -24.48
C GLU A 46 -13.89 1.47 -25.60
N ARG A 47 -13.66 1.90 -26.87
CA ARG A 47 -14.36 1.35 -28.07
C ARG A 47 -14.10 -0.14 -28.28
N MET A 48 -12.91 -0.63 -27.93
CA MET A 48 -12.57 -2.06 -27.94
C MET A 48 -13.27 -2.84 -26.83
N GLY A 49 -13.92 -2.18 -25.87
CA GLY A 49 -14.65 -2.82 -24.76
C GLY A 49 -13.76 -3.36 -23.65
N VAL A 50 -12.47 -3.01 -23.63
CA VAL A 50 -11.50 -3.45 -22.61
C VAL A 50 -11.17 -2.37 -21.59
N ALA A 51 -11.73 -1.18 -21.76
CA ALA A 51 -11.58 -0.08 -20.81
C ALA A 51 -12.90 0.66 -20.55
N LYS A 52 -12.95 1.38 -19.43
CA LYS A 52 -13.93 2.41 -19.12
C LYS A 52 -13.20 3.71 -18.84
N VAL A 53 -13.54 4.76 -19.53
CA VAL A 53 -12.91 6.08 -19.39
C VAL A 53 -13.83 7.02 -18.59
N ILE A 54 -13.26 7.63 -17.56
CA ILE A 54 -13.92 8.66 -16.76
C ILE A 54 -13.19 9.98 -17.06
N ARG A 55 -13.89 10.95 -17.60
CA ARG A 55 -13.34 12.29 -17.75
C ARG A 55 -13.56 13.08 -16.47
N ASP A 56 -12.50 13.67 -15.94
CA ASP A 56 -12.54 14.49 -14.74
C ASP A 56 -11.72 15.76 -14.96
N ASP A 57 -12.41 16.84 -15.27
CA ASP A 57 -11.84 18.18 -15.46
C ASP A 57 -11.83 18.98 -14.12
N GLY A 58 -12.10 18.32 -12.98
CA GLY A 58 -12.15 18.94 -11.65
C GLY A 58 -10.79 19.45 -11.17
N GLU A 59 -10.82 20.59 -10.49
CA GLU A 59 -9.61 21.22 -9.95
C GLU A 59 -9.02 20.44 -8.74
N GLY A 60 -7.72 20.60 -8.53
CA GLY A 60 -6.98 20.12 -7.37
C GLY A 60 -6.51 18.66 -7.44
N HIS A 61 -5.53 18.39 -6.59
CA HIS A 61 -4.88 17.09 -6.51
C HIS A 61 -5.67 16.13 -5.59
N ARG A 62 -6.72 15.49 -6.15
CA ARG A 62 -7.59 14.52 -5.44
C ARG A 62 -7.33 13.10 -5.93
N GLN A 63 -6.06 12.68 -5.95
CA GLN A 63 -5.68 11.35 -6.46
C GLN A 63 -6.40 10.23 -5.72
N SER A 64 -6.38 10.26 -4.39
CA SER A 64 -7.00 9.25 -3.53
C SER A 64 -8.50 9.07 -3.85
N ASP A 65 -9.26 10.17 -3.94
CA ASP A 65 -10.71 10.12 -4.22
C ASP A 65 -11.00 9.51 -5.59
N ARG A 66 -10.22 9.91 -6.62
CA ARG A 66 -10.35 9.42 -7.98
C ARG A 66 -10.05 7.93 -8.08
N VAL A 67 -8.94 7.50 -7.49
CA VAL A 67 -8.56 6.08 -7.51
C VAL A 67 -9.54 5.24 -6.70
N THR A 68 -9.95 5.69 -5.51
CA THR A 68 -10.95 5.01 -4.69
C THR A 68 -12.29 4.86 -5.43
N ARG A 69 -12.73 5.90 -6.16
CA ARG A 69 -13.91 5.80 -7.02
C ARG A 69 -13.77 4.75 -8.12
N MET A 70 -12.61 4.66 -8.76
CA MET A 70 -12.34 3.63 -9.78
C MET A 70 -12.36 2.22 -9.17
N VAL A 71 -11.84 2.04 -7.95
CA VAL A 71 -11.91 0.76 -7.21
C VAL A 71 -13.36 0.37 -6.95
N GLU A 72 -14.21 1.31 -6.55
CA GLU A 72 -15.62 1.01 -6.30
C GLU A 72 -16.37 0.63 -7.60
N ILE A 73 -16.03 1.26 -8.73
CA ILE A 73 -16.52 0.86 -10.05
C ILE A 73 -16.05 -0.56 -10.42
N ALA A 74 -14.77 -0.89 -10.15
CA ALA A 74 -14.25 -2.24 -10.36
C ALA A 74 -15.00 -3.28 -9.53
N ARG A 75 -15.28 -2.96 -8.27
CA ARG A 75 -16.00 -3.83 -7.34
C ARG A 75 -17.44 -4.08 -7.76
N LEU A 76 -18.20 -3.01 -8.03
CA LEU A 76 -19.64 -3.10 -8.29
C LEU A 76 -19.98 -3.41 -9.75
N GLY A 77 -19.22 -2.86 -10.68
CA GLY A 77 -19.51 -2.95 -12.11
C GLY A 77 -18.81 -4.10 -12.82
N GLN A 78 -17.61 -4.48 -12.37
CA GLN A 78 -16.79 -5.52 -13.00
C GLN A 78 -16.65 -6.77 -12.14
N HIS A 79 -17.13 -6.77 -10.90
CA HIS A 79 -16.97 -7.87 -9.95
C HIS A 79 -15.52 -8.36 -9.85
N ALA A 80 -14.59 -7.40 -9.82
CA ALA A 80 -13.17 -7.70 -9.87
C ALA A 80 -12.72 -8.48 -8.63
N ASP A 81 -11.95 -9.56 -8.84
CA ASP A 81 -11.31 -10.31 -7.76
C ASP A 81 -10.12 -9.55 -7.15
N TRP A 82 -9.38 -8.84 -8.02
CA TRP A 82 -8.24 -8.01 -7.65
C TRP A 82 -8.25 -6.68 -8.40
N VAL A 83 -7.77 -5.64 -7.75
CA VAL A 83 -7.53 -4.33 -8.37
C VAL A 83 -6.07 -3.95 -8.20
N ILE A 84 -5.41 -3.71 -9.32
CA ILE A 84 -4.09 -3.08 -9.38
C ILE A 84 -4.31 -1.59 -9.44
N ASN A 85 -3.80 -0.84 -8.46
CA ASN A 85 -3.80 0.64 -8.49
C ASN A 85 -2.53 1.10 -9.19
N ASN A 86 -2.64 1.48 -10.45
CA ASN A 86 -1.51 1.73 -11.34
C ASN A 86 -1.33 3.20 -11.69
N ASP A 87 -0.08 3.63 -11.84
CA ASP A 87 0.29 4.87 -12.51
C ASP A 87 0.77 4.56 -13.95
N ALA A 88 0.61 5.49 -14.89
CA ALA A 88 0.91 5.23 -16.30
C ALA A 88 2.37 4.87 -16.58
N ASP A 89 3.28 5.31 -15.72
CA ASP A 89 4.72 5.05 -15.82
C ASP A 89 5.19 3.81 -15.03
N GLU A 90 4.24 2.94 -14.63
CA GLU A 90 4.49 1.73 -13.85
C GLU A 90 3.98 0.47 -14.56
N PHE A 91 4.84 -0.56 -14.63
CA PHE A 91 4.55 -1.85 -15.25
C PHE A 91 4.70 -2.94 -14.22
N TRP A 92 3.60 -3.57 -13.82
CA TRP A 92 3.58 -4.65 -12.85
C TRP A 92 4.14 -5.93 -13.47
N TRP A 93 5.34 -6.29 -13.06
CA TRP A 93 6.09 -7.39 -13.67
C TRP A 93 6.00 -8.65 -12.82
N PRO A 94 5.38 -9.73 -13.32
CA PRO A 94 5.41 -11.02 -12.65
C PRO A 94 6.79 -11.66 -12.82
N LEU A 95 7.36 -12.19 -11.73
CA LEU A 95 8.61 -12.93 -11.80
C LEU A 95 8.40 -14.33 -12.34
N VAL A 96 7.15 -14.82 -12.35
CA VAL A 96 6.73 -16.14 -12.85
C VAL A 96 5.40 -16.03 -13.57
N GLY A 97 5.26 -16.64 -14.72
CA GLY A 97 4.00 -16.69 -15.46
C GLY A 97 3.53 -15.34 -15.96
N ASN A 98 2.29 -15.00 -15.67
CA ASN A 98 1.67 -13.70 -15.96
C ASN A 98 0.95 -13.15 -14.70
N LEU A 99 0.44 -11.94 -14.77
CA LEU A 99 -0.23 -11.30 -13.61
C LEU A 99 -1.47 -12.08 -13.17
N ARG A 100 -2.27 -12.57 -14.13
CA ARG A 100 -3.47 -13.37 -13.82
C ARG A 100 -3.11 -14.60 -12.98
N ASP A 101 -2.07 -15.34 -13.38
CA ASP A 101 -1.65 -16.57 -12.70
C ASP A 101 -1.13 -16.25 -11.29
N VAL A 102 -0.37 -15.15 -11.12
CA VAL A 102 0.11 -14.71 -9.81
C VAL A 102 -1.05 -14.38 -8.90
N PHE A 103 -1.98 -13.50 -9.31
CA PHE A 103 -3.11 -13.11 -8.48
C PHE A 103 -4.06 -14.26 -8.17
N ALA A 104 -4.28 -15.18 -9.15
CA ALA A 104 -5.09 -16.38 -8.93
C ALA A 104 -4.46 -17.36 -7.93
N SER A 105 -3.13 -17.34 -7.78
CA SER A 105 -2.42 -18.21 -6.83
C SER A 105 -2.45 -17.70 -5.38
N ILE A 106 -2.84 -16.44 -5.14
CA ILE A 106 -2.90 -15.86 -3.81
C ILE A 106 -4.10 -16.40 -3.03
N PRO A 107 -3.89 -17.06 -1.87
CA PRO A 107 -4.98 -17.61 -1.08
C PRO A 107 -6.03 -16.55 -0.69
N PRO A 108 -7.33 -16.95 -0.56
CA PRO A 108 -8.42 -16.01 -0.30
C PRO A 108 -8.30 -15.22 1.02
N CYS A 109 -7.55 -15.71 2.00
CA CYS A 109 -7.31 -15.02 3.27
C CYS A 109 -6.47 -13.74 3.11
N PHE A 110 -5.69 -13.62 2.03
CA PHE A 110 -4.92 -12.41 1.73
C PHE A 110 -5.73 -11.47 0.85
N GLY A 111 -5.84 -10.23 1.29
CA GLY A 111 -6.62 -9.21 0.61
C GLY A 111 -5.78 -8.12 -0.04
N GLN A 112 -4.47 -8.04 0.24
CA GLN A 112 -3.59 -7.05 -0.38
C GLN A 112 -2.17 -7.60 -0.60
N ILE A 113 -1.46 -7.02 -1.56
CA ILE A 113 -0.05 -7.27 -1.83
C ILE A 113 0.67 -5.95 -2.08
N GLU A 114 1.81 -5.78 -1.41
CA GLU A 114 2.70 -4.64 -1.60
C GLU A 114 3.86 -5.04 -2.50
N VAL A 115 4.14 -4.24 -3.51
CA VAL A 115 5.11 -4.54 -4.56
C VAL A 115 6.15 -3.45 -4.69
N LYS A 116 7.43 -3.84 -4.63
CA LYS A 116 8.56 -2.91 -4.72
C LYS A 116 8.71 -2.35 -6.13
N ARG A 117 9.03 -1.07 -6.21
CA ARG A 117 9.34 -0.38 -7.48
C ARG A 117 10.80 -0.51 -7.84
N ARG A 118 11.08 -0.57 -9.15
CA ARG A 118 12.41 -0.58 -9.77
C ARG A 118 12.52 0.60 -10.73
N ASN A 119 13.27 1.64 -10.34
CA ASN A 119 13.45 2.83 -11.15
C ASN A 119 14.39 2.60 -12.32
N PHE A 120 13.92 2.94 -13.50
CA PHE A 120 14.74 3.05 -14.71
C PHE A 120 15.27 4.46 -14.86
N ARG A 121 16.51 4.56 -15.30
CA ARG A 121 17.25 5.82 -15.44
C ARG A 121 17.39 6.20 -16.92
N PRO A 122 17.16 7.48 -17.27
CA PRO A 122 17.48 7.97 -18.61
C PRO A 122 18.98 7.93 -18.84
N ARG A 123 19.37 7.72 -20.11
CA ARG A 123 20.76 7.82 -20.55
C ARG A 123 21.04 9.22 -21.10
N ALA A 124 22.21 9.77 -20.79
CA ALA A 124 22.66 11.02 -21.37
C ALA A 124 22.85 10.86 -22.91
N GLY A 125 22.52 11.90 -23.67
CA GLY A 125 22.62 11.90 -25.12
C GLY A 125 21.44 11.31 -25.87
N GLY A 126 20.50 10.68 -25.19
CA GLY A 126 19.27 10.12 -25.78
C GLY A 126 19.52 9.08 -26.89
N SER A 127 18.50 8.32 -27.22
CA SER A 127 18.44 7.48 -28.43
C SER A 127 17.03 7.57 -28.98
N ASP A 128 16.86 7.38 -30.29
CA ASP A 128 15.57 7.33 -30.93
C ASP A 128 14.85 6.01 -30.56
N GLY A 129 13.51 6.04 -30.69
CA GLY A 129 12.68 4.86 -30.47
C GLY A 129 11.81 4.94 -29.21
N PRO A 130 11.02 3.91 -28.95
CA PRO A 130 10.08 3.89 -27.82
C PRO A 130 10.83 3.91 -26.49
N PHE A 131 10.21 4.46 -25.44
CA PHE A 131 10.85 4.64 -24.13
C PHE A 131 11.42 3.32 -23.57
N TYR A 132 10.71 2.21 -23.72
CA TYR A 132 11.12 0.90 -23.19
C TYR A 132 12.38 0.33 -23.85
N SER A 133 12.70 0.74 -25.10
CA SER A 133 13.95 0.37 -25.76
C SER A 133 15.12 1.28 -25.36
N ARG A 134 14.84 2.52 -24.95
CA ARG A 134 15.83 3.51 -24.53
C ARG A 134 16.21 3.38 -23.05
N LEU A 135 15.22 3.08 -22.21
CA LEU A 135 15.35 3.01 -20.75
C LEU A 135 15.53 1.55 -20.32
N ILE A 136 16.72 1.02 -20.50
CA ILE A 136 17.08 -0.37 -20.18
C ILE A 136 18.03 -0.50 -18.99
N TYR A 137 18.34 0.60 -18.33
CA TYR A 137 19.19 0.61 -17.14
C TYR A 137 18.37 0.98 -15.92
N ARG A 138 18.33 0.10 -14.94
CA ARG A 138 17.63 0.36 -13.68
C ARG A 138 18.57 0.35 -12.48
N GLU A 139 18.17 1.01 -11.44
CA GLU A 139 18.83 0.94 -10.14
C GLU A 139 18.69 -0.46 -9.55
N ALA A 140 19.78 -0.98 -8.97
CA ALA A 140 19.75 -2.24 -8.24
C ALA A 140 18.90 -2.11 -6.95
N SER A 141 19.00 -0.96 -6.27
CA SER A 141 18.18 -0.57 -5.14
C SER A 141 17.58 0.81 -5.43
N SER A 142 16.30 0.88 -5.65
CA SER A 142 15.63 2.10 -6.09
C SER A 142 15.31 3.02 -4.92
N SER A 143 15.62 4.30 -5.10
CA SER A 143 15.35 5.36 -4.14
C SER A 143 14.58 6.52 -4.80
N ASN A 144 13.95 7.35 -3.96
CA ASN A 144 13.39 8.62 -4.41
C ASN A 144 14.51 9.65 -4.67
N LEU A 145 14.14 10.85 -5.10
CA LEU A 145 15.08 11.93 -5.47
C LEU A 145 15.95 12.42 -4.30
N VAL A 146 15.58 12.14 -3.07
CA VAL A 146 16.33 12.48 -1.85
C VAL A 146 17.04 11.27 -1.21
N GLY A 147 17.07 10.12 -1.90
CA GLY A 147 17.84 8.93 -1.49
C GLY A 147 17.11 8.01 -0.51
N HIS A 148 15.83 8.23 -0.21
CA HIS A 148 15.05 7.29 0.60
C HIS A 148 14.54 6.13 -0.25
N ALA A 149 14.39 4.95 0.35
CA ALA A 149 13.76 3.80 -0.31
C ALA A 149 12.37 4.19 -0.84
N LEU A 150 12.05 3.73 -2.06
CA LEU A 150 10.72 3.97 -2.62
C LEU A 150 9.66 3.23 -1.82
N GLU A 151 8.55 3.91 -1.57
CA GLU A 151 7.36 3.25 -1.04
C GLU A 151 6.83 2.22 -2.05
N PRO A 152 6.31 1.07 -1.58
CA PRO A 152 5.75 0.05 -2.47
C PRO A 152 4.48 0.57 -3.16
N LYS A 153 4.01 -0.17 -4.15
CA LYS A 153 2.66 -0.03 -4.71
C LYS A 153 1.77 -1.15 -4.21
N VAL A 154 0.45 -0.89 -4.16
CA VAL A 154 -0.50 -1.85 -3.61
C VAL A 154 -1.52 -2.31 -4.65
N ALA A 155 -1.71 -3.64 -4.74
CA ALA A 155 -2.89 -4.24 -5.34
C ALA A 155 -3.71 -4.93 -4.24
N HIS A 156 -5.03 -5.01 -4.42
CA HIS A 156 -5.89 -5.55 -3.38
C HIS A 156 -7.18 -6.18 -3.92
N ARG A 157 -7.81 -7.02 -3.10
CA ARG A 157 -9.18 -7.44 -3.32
C ARG A 157 -10.12 -6.27 -2.97
N PRO A 158 -10.98 -5.84 -3.89
CA PRO A 158 -11.85 -4.70 -3.62
C PRO A 158 -12.92 -5.06 -2.60
N CYS A 159 -13.04 -4.26 -1.54
CA CYS A 159 -14.04 -4.44 -0.49
C CYS A 159 -14.72 -3.10 -0.17
N PRO A 160 -15.94 -3.13 0.44
CA PRO A 160 -16.63 -1.91 0.85
C PRO A 160 -15.77 -1.08 1.80
N GLY A 161 -15.73 0.24 1.60
CA GLY A 161 -15.06 1.18 2.49
C GLY A 161 -13.55 1.26 2.34
N VAL A 162 -12.94 0.51 1.42
CA VAL A 162 -11.51 0.66 1.11
C VAL A 162 -11.24 2.03 0.51
N VAL A 163 -10.20 2.69 1.00
CA VAL A 163 -9.69 3.96 0.48
C VAL A 163 -8.24 3.77 0.07
N VAL A 164 -7.92 4.11 -1.18
CA VAL A 164 -6.54 4.07 -1.68
C VAL A 164 -5.85 5.36 -1.29
N ALA A 165 -4.76 5.26 -0.55
CA ALA A 165 -3.98 6.42 -0.13
C ALA A 165 -3.28 7.11 -1.32
N PRO A 166 -2.94 8.40 -1.22
CA PRO A 166 -2.22 9.11 -2.26
C PRO A 166 -0.95 8.36 -2.70
N GLY A 167 -0.65 8.37 -4.00
CA GLY A 167 0.49 7.65 -4.57
C GLY A 167 0.28 6.14 -4.75
N ASN A 168 -0.90 5.60 -4.41
CA ASN A 168 -1.21 4.18 -4.51
C ASN A 168 -0.29 3.29 -3.64
N HIS A 169 0.17 3.82 -2.49
CA HIS A 169 1.19 3.17 -1.66
C HIS A 169 0.60 2.31 -0.54
N SER A 170 -0.60 2.61 -0.10
CA SER A 170 -1.27 1.91 1.00
C SER A 170 -2.80 2.00 0.90
N LEU A 171 -3.47 1.22 1.74
CA LEU A 171 -4.93 1.21 1.87
C LEU A 171 -5.33 1.71 3.25
N GLN A 172 -6.51 2.33 3.33
CA GLN A 172 -7.15 2.78 4.55
C GLN A 172 -8.61 2.30 4.58
N GLY A 173 -9.25 2.36 5.74
CA GLY A 173 -10.66 1.96 5.90
C GLY A 173 -10.90 0.45 5.86
N THR A 174 -9.84 -0.37 5.87
CA THR A 174 -9.94 -1.83 5.84
C THR A 174 -8.74 -2.48 6.51
N GLU A 175 -8.94 -3.68 7.05
CA GLU A 175 -7.89 -4.53 7.63
C GLU A 175 -7.63 -5.76 6.74
N LEU A 176 -7.27 -5.53 5.48
CA LEU A 176 -6.90 -6.62 4.58
C LEU A 176 -5.55 -7.21 4.98
N LEU A 177 -5.50 -8.53 5.12
CA LEU A 177 -4.25 -9.22 5.39
C LEU A 177 -3.31 -9.08 4.19
N ALA A 178 -2.11 -8.59 4.42
CA ALA A 178 -1.09 -8.45 3.38
C ALA A 178 -0.41 -9.79 3.08
N VAL A 179 -0.15 -10.05 1.81
CA VAL A 179 0.76 -11.12 1.40
C VAL A 179 2.13 -10.83 2.02
N PRO A 180 2.75 -11.78 2.76
CA PRO A 180 4.10 -11.59 3.27
C PRO A 180 5.05 -11.20 2.16
N ALA A 181 6.01 -10.35 2.47
CA ALA A 181 6.97 -9.83 1.49
C ALA A 181 7.70 -10.98 0.78
N GLY A 182 7.13 -11.42 -0.32
CA GLY A 182 7.68 -12.40 -1.25
C GLY A 182 7.88 -11.72 -2.59
N GLU A 183 9.02 -11.96 -3.22
CA GLU A 183 9.34 -11.34 -4.51
C GLU A 183 8.70 -12.12 -5.65
N VAL A 184 7.38 -12.08 -5.76
CA VAL A 184 6.64 -12.67 -6.91
C VAL A 184 6.27 -11.64 -7.96
N LEU A 185 6.31 -10.35 -7.59
CA LEU A 185 6.02 -9.20 -8.43
C LEU A 185 7.07 -8.10 -8.21
N GLU A 186 7.36 -7.36 -9.26
CA GLU A 186 8.06 -6.07 -9.22
C GLU A 186 7.26 -5.04 -10.00
N VAL A 187 7.43 -3.76 -9.71
CA VAL A 187 6.91 -2.67 -10.53
C VAL A 187 8.09 -2.02 -11.26
N LEU A 188 8.15 -2.16 -12.58
CA LEU A 188 9.12 -1.45 -13.41
C LEU A 188 8.62 -0.02 -13.58
N HIS A 189 9.39 0.97 -13.10
CA HIS A 189 8.97 2.37 -12.99
C HIS A 189 9.83 3.27 -13.87
N PHE A 190 9.19 4.02 -14.77
CA PHE A 190 9.79 4.88 -15.78
C PHE A 190 9.44 6.36 -15.56
N PRO A 191 9.89 6.98 -14.46
CA PRO A 191 9.46 8.32 -14.05
C PRO A 191 9.98 9.44 -14.95
N MET A 192 11.09 9.20 -15.66
CA MET A 192 11.79 10.19 -16.47
C MET A 192 12.07 9.60 -17.85
N ARG A 193 11.22 9.88 -18.85
CA ARG A 193 11.32 9.32 -20.19
C ARG A 193 11.98 10.26 -21.20
N SER A 194 11.74 11.56 -21.03
CA SER A 194 12.45 12.65 -21.72
C SER A 194 12.50 13.87 -20.82
N HIS A 195 13.33 14.86 -21.16
CA HIS A 195 13.34 16.12 -20.43
C HIS A 195 12.00 16.85 -20.51
N GLU A 196 11.40 16.89 -21.70
CA GLU A 196 10.13 17.56 -21.94
C GLU A 196 8.98 16.92 -21.15
N GLN A 197 8.95 15.58 -21.08
CA GLN A 197 7.97 14.86 -20.26
C GLN A 197 8.20 15.15 -18.77
N PHE A 198 9.46 15.10 -18.32
CA PHE A 198 9.81 15.37 -16.93
C PHE A 198 9.43 16.80 -16.51
N GLU A 199 9.76 17.79 -17.35
CA GLU A 199 9.39 19.19 -17.12
C GLU A 199 7.88 19.37 -17.02
N ARG A 200 7.10 18.84 -17.96
CA ARG A 200 5.63 18.89 -17.91
C ARG A 200 5.11 18.28 -16.59
N LYS A 201 5.61 17.11 -16.22
CA LYS A 201 5.19 16.39 -14.99
C LYS A 201 5.49 17.21 -13.75
N VAL A 202 6.68 17.82 -13.66
CA VAL A 202 7.09 18.68 -12.54
C VAL A 202 6.17 19.90 -12.42
N VAL A 203 5.92 20.60 -13.53
CA VAL A 203 5.05 21.79 -13.53
C VAL A 203 3.64 21.40 -13.12
N GLN A 204 3.02 20.44 -13.80
CA GLN A 204 1.62 20.05 -13.55
C GLN A 204 1.40 19.54 -12.13
N THR A 205 2.32 18.71 -11.62
CA THR A 205 2.21 18.14 -10.28
C THR A 205 2.48 19.21 -9.22
N GLY A 206 3.50 20.02 -9.40
CA GLY A 206 3.85 21.10 -8.48
C GLY A 206 2.75 22.14 -8.34
N GLU A 207 2.20 22.63 -9.46
CA GLU A 207 1.07 23.57 -9.47
C GLU A 207 -0.19 22.96 -8.84
N GLY A 208 -0.45 21.67 -9.10
CA GLY A 208 -1.54 20.95 -8.44
C GLY A 208 -1.41 20.91 -6.92
N TYR A 209 -0.19 20.74 -6.40
CA TYR A 209 0.06 20.81 -4.96
C TYR A 209 -0.03 22.24 -4.39
N GLU A 210 0.36 23.26 -5.14
CA GLU A 210 0.20 24.66 -4.72
C GLU A 210 -1.27 25.06 -4.53
N GLN A 211 -2.16 24.51 -5.34
CA GLN A 211 -3.61 24.78 -5.26
C GLN A 211 -4.31 24.08 -4.09
N MET A 212 -3.62 23.21 -3.37
CA MET A 212 -4.17 22.52 -2.19
C MET A 212 -4.11 23.43 -0.95
N HIS A 213 -5.25 24.01 -0.55
CA HIS A 213 -5.33 24.95 0.57
C HIS A 213 -4.95 24.35 1.94
N ASP A 214 -5.27 23.07 2.18
CA ASP A 214 -5.06 22.40 3.47
C ASP A 214 -3.90 21.37 3.42
N ARG A 215 -2.93 21.59 2.55
CA ARG A 215 -1.81 20.66 2.37
C ARG A 215 -0.85 20.68 3.56
N SER A 216 -0.61 19.50 4.18
CA SER A 216 0.51 19.35 5.11
C SER A 216 1.85 19.67 4.42
N PRO A 217 2.80 20.39 5.07
CA PRO A 217 4.10 20.72 4.48
C PRO A 217 4.91 19.53 3.97
N MET A 218 4.66 18.33 4.49
CA MET A 218 5.34 17.10 4.06
C MET A 218 4.76 16.51 2.77
N VAL A 219 3.48 16.77 2.48
CA VAL A 219 2.81 16.25 1.26
C VAL A 219 3.29 17.02 0.04
N GLY A 220 3.84 16.31 -0.96
CA GLY A 220 4.33 16.91 -2.20
C GLY A 220 5.60 17.77 -2.04
N ARG A 221 6.35 17.64 -0.95
CA ARG A 221 7.56 18.43 -0.69
C ARG A 221 8.59 18.32 -1.82
N ASP A 222 8.83 17.10 -2.31
CA ASP A 222 9.82 16.85 -3.36
C ASP A 222 9.36 17.47 -4.69
N GLN A 223 8.07 17.39 -5.02
CA GLN A 223 7.48 18.00 -6.20
C GLN A 223 7.54 19.53 -6.16
N MET A 224 7.31 20.11 -4.98
CA MET A 224 7.45 21.56 -4.78
C MET A 224 8.91 22.02 -4.97
N ALA A 225 9.87 21.26 -4.44
CA ALA A 225 11.29 21.56 -4.66
C ALA A 225 11.69 21.49 -6.14
N LEU A 226 11.15 20.52 -6.89
CA LEU A 226 11.35 20.44 -8.33
C LEU A 226 10.71 21.61 -9.08
N LEU A 227 9.50 22.05 -8.66
CA LEU A 227 8.84 23.23 -9.24
C LEU A 227 9.67 24.50 -9.00
N GLU A 228 10.28 24.64 -7.83
CA GLU A 228 11.21 25.75 -7.55
C GLU A 228 12.46 25.70 -8.45
N LEU A 229 13.03 24.52 -8.70
CA LEU A 229 14.13 24.34 -9.65
C LEU A 229 13.71 24.72 -11.07
N TYR A 230 12.50 24.37 -11.49
CA TYR A 230 11.95 24.80 -12.78
C TYR A 230 11.86 26.31 -12.87
N ARG A 231 11.26 26.97 -11.88
CA ARG A 231 11.13 28.44 -11.83
C ARG A 231 12.47 29.16 -11.80
N ALA A 232 13.48 28.53 -11.20
CA ALA A 232 14.84 29.03 -11.19
C ALA A 232 15.65 28.75 -12.48
N GLY A 233 15.05 28.10 -13.49
CA GLY A 233 15.72 27.70 -14.74
C GLY A 233 16.79 26.61 -14.55
N LYS A 234 16.76 25.86 -13.44
CA LYS A 234 17.76 24.85 -13.08
C LYS A 234 17.26 23.41 -13.30
N LEU A 235 16.01 23.20 -13.68
CA LEU A 235 15.44 21.87 -13.82
C LEU A 235 16.15 21.03 -14.88
N ARG A 236 16.59 21.65 -15.98
CA ARG A 236 17.37 20.98 -17.04
C ARG A 236 18.69 20.45 -16.50
N GLN A 237 19.45 21.28 -15.77
CA GLN A 237 20.72 20.86 -15.15
C GLN A 237 20.50 19.72 -14.14
N TYR A 238 19.41 19.76 -13.39
CA TYR A 238 19.03 18.70 -12.47
C TYR A 238 18.72 17.39 -13.21
N TYR A 239 17.91 17.45 -14.28
CA TYR A 239 17.61 16.29 -15.12
C TYR A 239 18.88 15.67 -15.74
N ASP A 240 19.75 16.50 -16.30
CA ASP A 240 21.01 16.05 -16.91
C ASP A 240 21.95 15.39 -15.87
N GLY A 241 21.93 15.86 -14.61
CA GLY A 241 22.65 15.24 -13.49
C GLY A 241 22.06 13.89 -13.03
N LEU A 242 20.80 13.63 -13.34
CA LEU A 242 20.16 12.33 -13.08
C LEU A 242 20.32 11.35 -14.24
N ALA A 243 20.55 11.84 -15.46
CA ALA A 243 20.80 11.00 -16.62
C ALA A 243 22.17 10.33 -16.51
N VAL A 244 22.23 9.05 -16.87
CA VAL A 244 23.43 8.23 -16.74
C VAL A 244 24.32 8.46 -17.97
N ASP A 245 25.48 9.09 -17.78
CA ASP A 245 26.55 9.18 -18.81
C ASP A 245 27.31 7.84 -18.93
N GLU A 246 28.19 7.73 -19.93
CA GLU A 246 28.97 6.51 -20.21
C GLU A 246 29.84 6.09 -19.00
N GLY A 247 30.51 7.05 -18.36
CA GLY A 247 31.38 6.75 -17.22
C GLY A 247 30.60 6.37 -15.96
N ALA A 248 29.44 7.00 -15.72
CA ALA A 248 28.55 6.63 -14.63
C ALA A 248 27.94 5.25 -14.90
N LEU A 249 27.62 4.92 -16.15
CA LEU A 249 27.12 3.61 -16.54
C LEU A 249 28.14 2.52 -16.28
N GLU A 250 29.37 2.67 -16.76
CA GLU A 250 30.44 1.69 -16.52
C GLU A 250 30.66 1.45 -15.03
N ARG A 251 30.82 2.53 -14.25
CA ARG A 251 30.98 2.42 -12.79
C ARG A 251 29.77 1.75 -12.14
N GLY A 252 28.56 2.13 -12.52
CA GLY A 252 27.34 1.57 -11.97
C GLY A 252 27.18 0.08 -12.22
N LEU A 253 27.53 -0.39 -13.42
CA LEU A 253 27.53 -1.80 -13.77
C LEU A 253 28.63 -2.58 -13.03
N GLN A 254 29.86 -2.04 -12.96
CA GLN A 254 30.97 -2.66 -12.23
C GLN A 254 30.67 -2.80 -10.74
N MET A 255 30.08 -1.77 -10.14
CA MET A 255 29.70 -1.76 -8.72
C MET A 255 28.34 -2.43 -8.43
N SER A 256 27.68 -2.96 -9.45
CA SER A 256 26.34 -3.55 -9.35
C SER A 256 25.27 -2.61 -8.74
N THR A 257 25.45 -1.29 -8.87
CA THR A 257 24.45 -0.28 -8.49
C THR A 257 23.45 -0.01 -9.61
N LEU A 258 23.84 -0.31 -10.85
CA LEU A 258 22.97 -0.34 -12.02
C LEU A 258 22.91 -1.76 -12.60
N VAL A 259 21.77 -2.08 -13.19
CA VAL A 259 21.49 -3.37 -13.83
C VAL A 259 20.94 -3.13 -15.22
N VAL A 260 21.41 -3.88 -16.22
CA VAL A 260 20.78 -3.93 -17.54
C VAL A 260 19.51 -4.75 -17.43
N ASP A 261 18.36 -4.15 -17.73
CA ASP A 261 17.07 -4.81 -17.66
C ASP A 261 16.26 -4.53 -18.94
N ARG A 262 16.24 -5.51 -19.83
CA ARG A 262 15.53 -5.45 -21.12
C ARG A 262 14.16 -6.13 -21.10
N ARG A 263 13.70 -6.56 -19.95
CA ARG A 263 12.48 -7.37 -19.85
C ARG A 263 11.30 -6.72 -20.56
N LEU A 264 11.06 -5.43 -20.32
CA LEU A 264 9.95 -4.72 -20.97
C LEU A 264 10.21 -4.52 -22.48
N ASP A 265 11.42 -4.18 -22.90
CA ASP A 265 11.79 -4.04 -24.33
C ASP A 265 11.53 -5.36 -25.08
N ASP A 266 12.06 -6.46 -24.56
CA ASP A 266 11.90 -7.78 -25.17
C ASP A 266 10.43 -8.21 -25.24
N PHE A 267 9.67 -7.93 -24.18
CA PHE A 267 8.24 -8.26 -24.12
C PHE A 267 7.45 -7.45 -25.16
N MET A 268 7.62 -6.14 -25.20
CA MET A 268 6.88 -5.26 -26.12
C MET A 268 7.25 -5.54 -27.58
N ARG A 269 8.50 -5.82 -27.88
CA ARG A 269 8.92 -6.25 -29.24
C ARG A 269 8.24 -7.56 -29.66
N THR A 270 8.18 -8.52 -28.76
CA THR A 270 7.49 -9.79 -29.03
C THR A 270 5.99 -9.57 -29.21
N LEU A 271 5.36 -8.74 -28.38
CA LEU A 271 3.94 -8.40 -28.49
C LEU A 271 3.63 -7.76 -29.86
N HIS A 272 4.45 -6.81 -30.30
CA HIS A 272 4.25 -6.10 -31.57
C HIS A 272 4.66 -6.92 -32.81
N SER A 273 5.41 -8.01 -32.66
CA SER A 273 5.65 -8.97 -33.76
C SER A 273 4.45 -9.88 -34.04
N GLY A 274 3.38 -9.78 -33.24
CA GLY A 274 2.20 -10.66 -33.32
C GLY A 274 2.40 -12.01 -32.65
N GLU A 275 3.54 -12.23 -32.02
CA GLU A 275 3.78 -13.41 -31.19
C GLU A 275 3.23 -13.15 -29.78
N ARG A 276 2.70 -14.20 -29.13
CA ARG A 276 2.34 -14.09 -27.71
C ARG A 276 3.61 -14.07 -26.88
N PRO A 277 3.89 -12.97 -26.16
CA PRO A 277 5.03 -12.93 -25.26
C PRO A 277 4.92 -14.05 -24.25
N ARG A 278 5.89 -14.93 -24.23
CA ARG A 278 6.01 -15.91 -23.15
C ARG A 278 6.99 -15.33 -22.15
N VAL A 279 6.52 -14.96 -20.97
CA VAL A 279 7.41 -14.82 -19.83
C VAL A 279 8.01 -16.22 -19.62
N ARG A 280 9.23 -16.42 -20.14
CA ARG A 280 9.95 -17.68 -19.89
C ARG A 280 10.12 -17.75 -18.38
N PRO A 281 9.55 -18.75 -17.69
CA PRO A 281 10.02 -19.02 -16.36
C PRO A 281 11.49 -19.40 -16.51
N ASP A 282 12.37 -18.63 -15.92
CA ASP A 282 13.69 -19.14 -15.55
C ASP A 282 13.42 -20.20 -14.49
N ALA A 283 13.17 -21.39 -15.01
CA ALA A 283 12.23 -22.35 -14.44
C ALA A 283 12.63 -22.91 -13.04
N PRO A 284 13.92 -23.07 -12.63
CA PRO A 284 14.20 -23.60 -11.30
C PRO A 284 14.07 -22.55 -10.19
N PHE A 285 14.57 -21.33 -10.41
CA PHE A 285 14.57 -20.26 -9.41
C PHE A 285 13.15 -19.73 -9.15
N ALA A 286 12.42 -19.45 -10.22
CA ALA A 286 11.05 -18.95 -10.14
C ALA A 286 10.10 -19.97 -9.49
N ARG A 287 10.24 -21.28 -9.79
CA ARG A 287 9.47 -22.33 -9.10
C ARG A 287 9.85 -22.46 -7.63
N ALA A 288 11.14 -22.34 -7.29
CA ALA A 288 11.61 -22.36 -5.90
C ALA A 288 11.09 -21.15 -5.12
N LEU A 289 11.08 -19.96 -5.74
CA LEU A 289 10.55 -18.73 -5.15
C LEU A 289 9.03 -18.84 -4.94
N LEU A 290 8.29 -19.28 -5.96
CA LEU A 290 6.84 -19.50 -5.84
C LEU A 290 6.53 -20.50 -4.74
N ARG A 291 7.26 -21.64 -4.66
CA ARG A 291 7.09 -22.63 -3.60
C ARG A 291 7.36 -22.02 -2.22
N ARG A 292 8.48 -21.29 -2.04
CA ARG A 292 8.78 -20.60 -0.76
C ARG A 292 7.71 -19.59 -0.38
N THR A 293 7.19 -18.85 -1.35
CA THR A 293 6.10 -17.91 -1.11
C THR A 293 4.83 -18.64 -0.69
N MET A 294 4.48 -19.73 -1.36
CA MET A 294 3.32 -20.56 -0.99
C MET A 294 3.49 -21.23 0.39
N ASP A 295 4.69 -21.70 0.72
CA ASP A 295 4.98 -22.26 2.04
C ASP A 295 4.86 -21.18 3.13
N ALA A 296 5.39 -19.97 2.90
CA ALA A 296 5.26 -18.83 3.80
C ALA A 296 3.79 -18.38 3.96
N LEU A 297 3.01 -18.35 2.86
CA LEU A 297 1.58 -18.05 2.90
C LEU A 297 0.81 -19.07 3.75
N SER A 298 1.12 -20.37 3.60
CA SER A 298 0.50 -21.44 4.39
C SER A 298 0.88 -21.35 5.88
N GLU A 299 2.08 -20.90 6.20
CA GLU A 299 2.51 -20.67 7.58
C GLU A 299 1.78 -19.48 8.21
N VAL A 300 1.63 -18.37 7.47
CA VAL A 300 0.86 -17.21 7.93
C VAL A 300 -0.60 -17.57 8.16
N GLU A 301 -1.20 -18.40 7.32
CA GLU A 301 -2.57 -18.85 7.48
C GLU A 301 -2.75 -19.66 8.76
N ARG A 302 -1.83 -20.61 9.03
CA ARG A 302 -1.80 -21.34 10.31
C ARG A 302 -1.64 -20.44 11.53
N ASN A 303 -0.70 -19.49 11.47
CA ASN A 303 -0.49 -18.52 12.55
C ASN A 303 -1.73 -17.64 12.79
N ARG A 304 -2.48 -17.31 11.75
CA ARG A 304 -3.74 -16.56 11.86
C ARG A 304 -4.82 -17.35 12.59
N GLU A 305 -4.96 -18.65 12.30
CA GLU A 305 -5.90 -19.54 13.02
C GLU A 305 -5.53 -19.64 14.49
N GLU A 306 -4.23 -19.78 14.79
CA GLU A 306 -3.73 -19.80 16.15
C GLU A 306 -3.98 -18.49 16.91
N ILE A 307 -3.75 -17.34 16.26
CA ILE A 307 -4.05 -16.02 16.83
C ILE A 307 -5.56 -15.87 17.07
N ALA A 308 -6.41 -16.36 16.18
CA ALA A 308 -7.85 -16.33 16.37
C ALA A 308 -8.28 -17.18 17.57
N ALA A 309 -7.71 -18.36 17.73
CA ALA A 309 -7.95 -19.22 18.89
C ALA A 309 -7.49 -18.58 20.21
N LEU A 310 -6.29 -17.99 20.24
CA LEU A 310 -5.77 -17.28 21.40
C LEU A 310 -6.61 -16.04 21.77
N ARG A 311 -7.17 -15.34 20.79
CA ARG A 311 -8.09 -14.22 21.05
C ARG A 311 -9.38 -14.69 21.70
N ALA A 312 -9.97 -15.77 21.20
CA ALA A 312 -11.17 -16.37 21.80
C ALA A 312 -10.94 -16.84 23.24
N GLU A 313 -9.77 -17.44 23.49
CA GLU A 313 -9.37 -17.85 24.85
C GLU A 313 -9.19 -16.63 25.78
N ASN A 314 -8.57 -15.56 25.29
CA ASN A 314 -8.38 -14.32 26.05
C ASN A 314 -9.70 -13.62 26.38
N GLU A 315 -10.67 -13.63 25.47
CA GLU A 315 -12.03 -13.15 25.73
C GLU A 315 -12.72 -13.96 26.81
N GLY A 316 -12.58 -15.29 26.79
CA GLY A 316 -13.09 -16.19 27.83
C GLY A 316 -12.46 -15.93 29.20
N LEU A 317 -11.16 -15.72 29.26
CA LEU A 317 -10.44 -15.37 30.50
C LEU A 317 -10.86 -13.99 31.02
N SER A 318 -11.04 -13.01 30.14
CA SER A 318 -11.53 -11.68 30.51
C SER A 318 -12.93 -11.75 31.13
N ALA A 319 -13.84 -12.49 30.53
CA ALA A 319 -15.18 -12.70 31.08
C ALA A 319 -15.15 -13.39 32.45
N SER A 320 -14.26 -14.37 32.64
CA SER A 320 -14.08 -15.07 33.94
C SER A 320 -13.50 -14.14 35.00
N LEU A 321 -12.59 -13.26 34.63
CA LEU A 321 -11.99 -12.24 35.51
C LEU A 321 -13.07 -11.22 35.97
N ASP A 322 -13.91 -10.78 35.04
CA ASP A 322 -15.03 -9.87 35.37
C ASP A 322 -16.03 -10.50 36.33
N GLU A 323 -16.32 -11.81 36.18
CA GLU A 323 -17.18 -12.54 37.09
C GLU A 323 -16.54 -12.66 38.49
N ALA A 324 -15.25 -13.00 38.56
CA ALA A 324 -14.50 -13.08 39.81
C ALA A 324 -14.46 -11.72 40.54
N THR A 325 -14.24 -10.65 39.78
CA THR A 325 -14.23 -9.28 40.31
C THR A 325 -15.58 -8.90 40.91
N ARG A 326 -16.67 -9.19 40.21
CA ARG A 326 -18.04 -8.96 40.73
C ARG A 326 -18.32 -9.76 42.02
N LYS A 327 -17.90 -11.01 42.10
CA LYS A 327 -17.99 -11.81 43.31
C LYS A 327 -17.22 -11.20 44.47
N LEU A 328 -15.99 -10.76 44.22
CA LEU A 328 -15.14 -10.10 45.21
C LEU A 328 -15.77 -8.81 45.75
N GLU A 329 -16.31 -7.97 44.87
CA GLU A 329 -17.03 -6.76 45.28
C GLU A 329 -18.27 -7.04 46.12
N SER A 330 -19.05 -8.10 45.78
CA SER A 330 -20.21 -8.54 46.60
C SER A 330 -19.78 -8.95 47.99
N THR A 331 -18.76 -9.82 48.08
CA THR A 331 -18.21 -10.29 49.35
C THR A 331 -17.63 -9.17 50.19
N THR A 332 -16.98 -8.20 49.56
CA THR A 332 -16.42 -7.01 50.24
C THR A 332 -17.54 -6.15 50.82
N ARG A 333 -18.68 -5.95 50.10
CA ARG A 333 -19.86 -5.22 50.61
C ARG A 333 -20.50 -5.94 51.80
N GLU A 334 -20.64 -7.27 51.74
CA GLU A 334 -21.14 -8.07 52.84
C GLU A 334 -20.25 -7.96 54.07
N LEU A 335 -18.92 -8.02 53.90
CA LEU A 335 -17.94 -7.85 55.00
C LEU A 335 -18.04 -6.45 55.62
N GLN A 336 -18.17 -5.40 54.80
CA GLN A 336 -18.35 -4.05 55.29
C GLN A 336 -19.65 -3.89 56.10
N SER A 337 -20.76 -4.48 55.60
CA SER A 337 -22.03 -4.48 56.28
C SER A 337 -21.97 -5.21 57.63
N ALA A 338 -21.36 -6.39 57.67
CA ALA A 338 -21.13 -7.16 58.90
C ALA A 338 -20.23 -6.40 59.90
N SER A 339 -19.20 -5.75 59.41
CA SER A 339 -18.30 -4.91 60.22
C SER A 339 -19.02 -3.71 60.85
N GLN A 340 -19.88 -3.04 60.06
CA GLN A 340 -20.74 -1.95 60.58
C GLN A 340 -21.74 -2.45 61.63
N ALA A 341 -22.41 -3.59 61.39
CA ALA A 341 -23.30 -4.19 62.36
C ALA A 341 -22.59 -4.55 63.67
N LEU A 342 -21.39 -5.10 63.56
CA LEU A 342 -20.55 -5.44 64.73
C LEU A 342 -20.12 -4.17 65.49
N HIS A 343 -19.82 -3.09 64.80
CA HIS A 343 -19.50 -1.78 65.39
C HIS A 343 -20.70 -1.21 66.14
N LEU A 344 -21.89 -1.25 65.54
CA LEU A 344 -23.12 -0.80 66.16
C LEU A 344 -23.47 -1.63 67.40
N LEU A 345 -23.28 -2.95 67.36
CA LEU A 345 -23.47 -3.81 68.53
C LEU A 345 -22.48 -3.44 69.65
N ARG A 346 -21.20 -3.24 69.36
CA ARG A 346 -20.18 -2.83 70.36
C ARG A 346 -20.42 -1.45 70.94
N THR A 347 -21.05 -0.56 70.20
CA THR A 347 -21.38 0.81 70.66
C THR A 347 -22.76 0.91 71.28
N SER A 348 -23.57 -0.17 71.24
CA SER A 348 -24.89 -0.15 71.83
C SER A 348 -24.87 0.06 73.34
N ARG A 349 -25.88 0.73 73.84
CA ARG A 349 -26.04 0.97 75.29
C ARG A 349 -26.07 -0.31 76.13
N LEU A 350 -26.61 -1.39 75.61
CA LEU A 350 -26.65 -2.70 76.23
C LEU A 350 -25.24 -3.32 76.42
N VAL A 351 -24.41 -3.33 75.41
CA VAL A 351 -23.06 -3.86 75.53
C VAL A 351 -22.16 -2.96 76.41
N ARG A 352 -22.33 -1.66 76.32
CA ARG A 352 -21.63 -0.71 77.22
C ARG A 352 -22.06 -0.88 78.66
N SER A 353 -23.31 -1.11 78.92
CA SER A 353 -23.83 -1.31 80.30
C SER A 353 -23.32 -2.66 80.88
N THR A 354 -23.32 -3.73 80.14
CA THR A 354 -22.77 -5.04 80.59
C THR A 354 -21.27 -4.99 80.78
N THR A 355 -20.50 -4.29 79.90
CA THR A 355 -19.04 -4.12 80.11
C THR A 355 -18.73 -3.18 81.29
N TRP A 356 -19.59 -2.19 81.55
CA TRP A 356 -19.48 -1.33 82.71
C TRP A 356 -19.78 -2.09 83.97
N ALA A 357 -20.86 -2.88 83.99
CA ALA A 357 -21.23 -3.76 85.12
C ALA A 357 -20.15 -4.79 85.40
N ARG A 358 -19.57 -5.45 84.40
CA ARG A 358 -18.39 -6.32 84.54
C ARG A 358 -17.22 -5.61 85.14
N ARG A 359 -16.88 -4.43 84.68
CA ARG A 359 -15.74 -3.61 85.23
C ARG A 359 -15.96 -3.24 86.69
N LEU A 360 -17.22 -2.89 87.04
CA LEU A 360 -17.60 -2.69 88.48
C LEU A 360 -17.51 -3.92 89.30
N TYR A 361 -18.00 -5.06 88.83
CA TYR A 361 -17.90 -6.35 89.52
C TYR A 361 -16.44 -6.77 89.74
N TYR A 362 -15.53 -6.69 88.75
CA TYR A 362 -14.15 -7.00 88.93
C TYR A 362 -13.43 -6.01 89.86
N ARG A 363 -13.79 -4.74 89.87
CA ARG A 363 -13.27 -3.79 90.85
C ARG A 363 -13.74 -4.07 92.26
N ALA A 364 -15.00 -4.44 92.48
CA ALA A 364 -15.60 -4.77 93.81
C ALA A 364 -15.13 -6.12 94.34
N SER A 365 -14.83 -7.08 93.49
CA SER A 365 -14.39 -8.46 93.87
C SER A 365 -12.87 -8.59 94.06
N GLY A 366 -12.10 -7.53 93.92
CA GLY A 366 -10.62 -7.55 94.18
C GLY A 366 -9.81 -8.52 93.28
N ARG A 367 -10.42 -9.08 92.20
CA ARG A 367 -9.73 -9.93 91.21
C ARG A 367 -9.22 -9.04 90.06
N ARG A 368 -7.90 -9.00 89.92
CA ARG A 368 -7.25 -8.35 88.75
C ARG A 368 -7.43 -9.15 87.48
#